data_49c2427d4212c1ec072e03ccf028e709
#
_entry.id   49c2427d4212c1ec072e03ccf028e709
#
_cell.length_a   1.000
_cell.length_b   1.000
_cell.length_c   1.000
_cell.angle_alpha   90.00
_cell.angle_beta   90.00
_cell.angle_gamma   90.00
#
_symmetry.space_group_name_H-M   'P 1'
#
loop_
_entity.id
_entity.type
_entity.pdbx_description
1 polymer ?
#
loop_
_entity_poly.entity_id
_entity_poly.type
_entity_poly.pdbx_seq_one_letter_code
_entity_poly.pdbx_strand_id
1 'polypeptide(L)'
;ATTAQLYDVNVEVLNIEQIKKIYPVINEKDILGGIFMPGDGQADPVGVTNLLAKAARNEGVKIFQNSPVQKILTKNGKVHGVKVKDQVIECEYVVLATGMWSRQVGEDMGVSIPLYPAEHFYVITEPMKDLPKNIPVLRDFDDSLYLKEDAGKLLVGIFEGKSIPAFSKTNRVPNDFSF
;
A
#
# COMPACT_ATOMS: atom_id res chain seq x y z
N ALA A 1 1.82 8.68 22.49
CA ALA A 1 2.07 7.68 23.53
C ALA A 1 0.78 7.15 24.15
N THR A 2 -0.13 8.01 24.64
CA THR A 2 -1.37 7.58 25.32
C THR A 2 -2.27 6.69 24.45
N THR A 3 -2.45 7.04 23.18
CA THR A 3 -3.24 6.23 22.24
C THR A 3 -2.62 4.84 22.01
N ALA A 4 -1.30 4.77 21.92
CA ALA A 4 -0.58 3.50 21.75
C ALA A 4 -0.81 2.56 22.93
N GLN A 5 -0.83 3.09 24.16
CA GLN A 5 -1.14 2.32 25.38
C GLN A 5 -2.54 1.70 25.35
N LEU A 6 -3.54 2.40 24.78
CA LEU A 6 -4.91 1.87 24.66
C LEU A 6 -4.99 0.63 23.75
N TYR A 7 -4.07 0.51 22.80
CA TYR A 7 -4.03 -0.59 21.83
C TYR A 7 -2.90 -1.57 22.09
N ASP A 8 -2.27 -1.51 23.29
CA ASP A 8 -1.14 -2.35 23.68
C ASP A 8 0.03 -2.34 22.67
N VAL A 9 0.27 -1.17 22.09
CA VAL A 9 1.38 -0.93 21.15
C VAL A 9 2.57 -0.37 21.93
N ASN A 10 3.68 -1.08 21.89
CA ASN A 10 4.93 -0.63 22.51
C ASN A 10 5.51 0.55 21.73
N VAL A 11 5.65 1.70 22.38
CA VAL A 11 6.25 2.91 21.80
C VAL A 11 7.21 3.56 22.81
N GLU A 12 8.27 4.12 22.28
CA GLU A 12 9.28 4.87 23.01
C GLU A 12 9.26 6.33 22.57
N VAL A 13 9.19 7.26 23.53
CA VAL A 13 9.33 8.68 23.24
C VAL A 13 10.82 9.02 23.31
N LEU A 14 11.36 9.52 22.20
CA LEU A 14 12.77 9.79 22.04
C LEU A 14 13.05 11.30 22.01
N ASN A 15 14.13 11.71 22.68
CA ASN A 15 14.72 13.03 22.47
C ASN A 15 15.65 13.03 21.24
N ILE A 16 16.16 14.21 20.87
CA ILE A 16 16.99 14.40 19.67
C ILE A 16 18.27 13.54 19.70
N GLU A 17 18.93 13.46 20.84
CA GLU A 17 20.16 12.66 20.97
C GLU A 17 19.90 11.15 20.76
N GLN A 18 18.76 10.67 21.24
CA GLN A 18 18.34 9.29 21.01
C GLN A 18 17.96 9.04 19.55
N ILE A 19 17.26 9.99 18.92
CA ILE A 19 16.92 9.92 17.49
C ILE A 19 18.19 9.85 16.65
N LYS A 20 19.20 10.71 16.90
CA LYS A 20 20.48 10.69 16.19
C LYS A 20 21.23 9.36 16.29
N LYS A 21 21.12 8.65 17.41
CA LYS A 21 21.71 7.32 17.55
C LYS A 21 21.06 6.28 16.64
N ILE A 22 19.74 6.38 16.45
CA ILE A 22 18.96 5.45 15.62
C ILE A 22 19.01 5.87 14.14
N TYR A 23 18.98 7.18 13.89
CA TYR A 23 18.92 7.77 12.55
C TYR A 23 20.01 8.84 12.36
N PRO A 24 21.29 8.46 12.20
CA PRO A 24 22.42 9.40 12.23
C PRO A 24 22.42 10.46 11.13
N VAL A 25 21.71 10.20 10.02
CA VAL A 25 21.66 11.12 8.87
C VAL A 25 20.51 12.14 8.96
N ILE A 26 19.80 12.19 10.10
CA ILE A 26 18.69 13.13 10.28
C ILE A 26 19.22 14.56 10.44
N ASN A 27 18.52 15.51 9.82
CA ASN A 27 18.69 16.92 10.15
C ASN A 27 17.91 17.22 11.44
N GLU A 28 18.63 17.57 12.50
CA GLU A 28 18.05 17.82 13.83
C GLU A 28 17.41 19.19 13.99
N LYS A 29 17.61 20.08 13.01
CA LYS A 29 17.04 21.43 13.05
C LYS A 29 15.51 21.33 13.05
N ASP A 30 14.89 21.99 13.99
CA ASP A 30 13.44 22.09 14.14
C ASP A 30 12.74 20.78 14.61
N ILE A 31 13.49 19.71 14.97
CA ILE A 31 12.94 18.50 15.57
C ILE A 31 12.87 18.65 17.08
N LEU A 32 11.69 18.47 17.66
CA LEU A 32 11.48 18.51 19.11
C LEU A 32 11.64 17.15 19.79
N GLY A 33 11.40 16.07 19.07
CA GLY A 33 11.45 14.69 19.54
C GLY A 33 10.82 13.72 18.56
N GLY A 34 10.70 12.46 18.94
CA GLY A 34 10.10 11.44 18.09
C GLY A 34 9.44 10.33 18.87
N ILE A 35 8.69 9.51 18.16
CA ILE A 35 8.10 8.27 18.67
C ILE A 35 8.71 7.12 17.88
N PHE A 36 9.32 6.18 18.60
CA PHE A 36 9.87 4.97 18.01
C PHE A 36 8.99 3.78 18.37
N MET A 37 8.71 2.94 17.38
CA MET A 37 7.95 1.71 17.51
C MET A 37 8.86 0.51 17.23
N PRO A 38 9.51 -0.08 18.26
CA PRO A 38 10.49 -1.16 18.05
C PRO A 38 9.87 -2.44 17.46
N GLY A 39 8.58 -2.63 17.60
CA GLY A 39 7.86 -3.77 17.03
C GLY A 39 7.37 -3.58 15.59
N ASP A 40 7.57 -2.40 15.02
CA ASP A 40 7.24 -2.14 13.60
C ASP A 40 8.39 -2.60 12.68
N GLY A 41 8.15 -2.62 11.38
CA GLY A 41 9.15 -3.12 10.44
C GLY A 41 8.87 -2.75 8.99
N GLN A 42 9.72 -3.29 8.14
CA GLN A 42 9.59 -3.16 6.69
C GLN A 42 9.22 -4.51 6.07
N ALA A 43 8.33 -4.48 5.10
CA ALA A 43 7.99 -5.66 4.31
C ALA A 43 8.40 -5.46 2.85
N ASP A 44 8.88 -6.53 2.22
CA ASP A 44 8.94 -6.61 0.77
C ASP A 44 7.54 -6.92 0.23
N PRO A 45 6.86 -5.97 -0.44
CA PRO A 45 5.48 -6.17 -0.87
C PRO A 45 5.34 -7.29 -1.90
N VAL A 46 6.33 -7.48 -2.76
CA VAL A 46 6.34 -8.56 -3.76
C VAL A 46 6.54 -9.91 -3.08
N GLY A 47 7.50 -10.01 -2.17
CA GLY A 47 7.76 -11.23 -1.41
C GLY A 47 6.56 -11.65 -0.57
N VAL A 48 5.94 -10.73 0.15
CA VAL A 48 4.73 -11.00 0.97
C VAL A 48 3.58 -11.47 0.07
N THR A 49 3.32 -10.80 -1.05
CA THR A 49 2.25 -11.19 -1.98
C THR A 49 2.46 -12.59 -2.55
N ASN A 50 3.69 -12.90 -2.96
CA ASN A 50 4.04 -14.23 -3.47
C ASN A 50 3.93 -15.32 -2.40
N LEU A 51 4.33 -15.00 -1.16
CA LEU A 51 4.21 -15.94 -0.03
C LEU A 51 2.75 -16.25 0.28
N LEU A 52 1.88 -15.23 0.34
CA LEU A 52 0.45 -15.40 0.54
C LEU A 52 -0.19 -16.20 -0.60
N ALA A 53 0.17 -15.92 -1.84
CA ALA A 53 -0.31 -16.68 -2.99
C ALA A 53 0.14 -18.16 -2.94
N LYS A 54 1.38 -18.40 -2.50
CA LYS A 54 1.89 -19.78 -2.32
C LYS A 54 1.12 -20.50 -1.20
N ALA A 55 0.90 -19.85 -0.07
CA ALA A 55 0.14 -20.43 1.04
C ALA A 55 -1.29 -20.77 0.60
N ALA A 56 -1.98 -19.85 -0.09
CA ALA A 56 -3.31 -20.08 -0.60
C ALA A 56 -3.37 -21.30 -1.55
N ARG A 57 -2.40 -21.44 -2.45
CA ARG A 57 -2.33 -22.61 -3.34
C ARG A 57 -2.16 -23.93 -2.58
N ASN A 58 -1.36 -23.92 -1.51
CA ASN A 58 -1.17 -25.09 -0.66
C ASN A 58 -2.47 -25.55 0.00
N GLU A 59 -3.37 -24.59 0.30
CA GLU A 59 -4.73 -24.84 0.82
C GLU A 59 -5.77 -25.14 -0.29
N GLY A 60 -5.33 -25.37 -1.52
CA GLY A 60 -6.18 -25.76 -2.65
C GLY A 60 -6.82 -24.60 -3.42
N VAL A 61 -6.48 -23.35 -3.11
CA VAL A 61 -6.98 -22.19 -3.87
C VAL A 61 -6.39 -22.17 -5.27
N LYS A 62 -7.26 -22.02 -6.26
CA LYS A 62 -6.87 -21.88 -7.68
C LYS A 62 -6.62 -20.40 -7.98
N ILE A 63 -5.40 -20.06 -8.40
CA ILE A 63 -5.03 -18.69 -8.79
C ILE A 63 -4.77 -18.67 -10.29
N PHE A 64 -5.56 -17.90 -11.02
CA PHE A 64 -5.45 -17.71 -12.45
C PHE A 64 -4.87 -16.33 -12.75
N GLN A 65 -3.65 -16.29 -13.25
CA GLN A 65 -3.01 -15.05 -13.71
C GLN A 65 -3.45 -14.72 -15.14
N ASN A 66 -3.32 -13.45 -15.54
CA ASN A 66 -3.71 -12.98 -16.88
C ASN A 66 -5.14 -13.35 -17.29
N SER A 67 -6.03 -13.35 -16.30
CA SER A 67 -7.42 -13.78 -16.44
C SER A 67 -8.36 -12.68 -15.92
N PRO A 68 -8.46 -11.56 -16.63
CA PRO A 68 -9.29 -10.44 -16.19
C PRO A 68 -10.76 -10.88 -16.16
N VAL A 69 -11.42 -10.57 -15.04
CA VAL A 69 -12.87 -10.73 -14.91
C VAL A 69 -13.55 -9.62 -15.69
N GLN A 70 -14.32 -9.99 -16.70
CA GLN A 70 -15.01 -9.05 -17.59
C GLN A 70 -16.36 -8.60 -17.02
N LYS A 71 -17.02 -9.48 -16.27
CA LYS A 71 -18.35 -9.21 -15.71
C LYS A 71 -18.63 -10.12 -14.52
N ILE A 72 -19.28 -9.57 -13.51
CA ILE A 72 -19.90 -10.35 -12.45
C ILE A 72 -21.35 -10.62 -12.86
N LEU A 73 -21.75 -11.87 -12.80
CA LEU A 73 -23.06 -12.32 -13.26
C LEU A 73 -24.03 -12.42 -12.09
N THR A 74 -25.20 -11.81 -12.26
CA THR A 74 -26.27 -11.81 -11.26
C THR A 74 -27.56 -12.36 -11.86
N LYS A 75 -28.32 -13.08 -11.03
CA LYS A 75 -29.67 -13.57 -11.35
C LYS A 75 -30.55 -13.36 -10.12
N ASN A 76 -31.70 -12.72 -10.31
CA ASN A 76 -32.66 -12.43 -9.23
C ASN A 76 -31.99 -11.68 -8.03
N GLY A 77 -31.10 -10.73 -8.32
CA GLY A 77 -30.40 -9.95 -7.30
C GLY A 77 -29.28 -10.70 -6.56
N LYS A 78 -28.95 -11.91 -6.94
CA LYS A 78 -27.85 -12.71 -6.33
C LYS A 78 -26.75 -12.97 -7.34
N VAL A 79 -25.51 -12.95 -6.86
CA VAL A 79 -24.34 -13.38 -7.64
C VAL A 79 -24.47 -14.88 -7.96
N HIS A 80 -24.13 -15.28 -9.17
CA HIS A 80 -24.04 -16.69 -9.54
C HIS A 80 -22.78 -17.06 -10.33
N GLY A 81 -21.91 -16.10 -10.61
CA GLY A 81 -20.66 -16.38 -11.28
C GLY A 81 -19.93 -15.15 -11.78
N VAL A 82 -18.78 -15.37 -12.40
CA VAL A 82 -17.99 -14.36 -13.08
C VAL A 82 -17.66 -14.79 -14.50
N LYS A 83 -17.62 -13.83 -15.44
CA LYS A 83 -17.21 -14.08 -16.81
C LYS A 83 -15.74 -13.75 -16.97
N VAL A 84 -14.97 -14.73 -17.48
CA VAL A 84 -13.56 -14.59 -17.80
C VAL A 84 -13.36 -15.10 -19.25
N LYS A 85 -13.02 -14.22 -20.17
CA LYS A 85 -13.00 -14.52 -21.61
C LYS A 85 -14.34 -15.11 -22.07
N ASP A 86 -14.32 -16.31 -22.66
CA ASP A 86 -15.52 -17.01 -23.13
C ASP A 86 -16.07 -18.01 -22.12
N GLN A 87 -15.55 -18.03 -20.89
CA GLN A 87 -15.94 -18.97 -19.84
C GLN A 87 -16.69 -18.26 -18.70
N VAL A 88 -17.57 -19.00 -18.07
CA VAL A 88 -18.24 -18.63 -16.83
C VAL A 88 -17.71 -19.50 -15.71
N ILE A 89 -17.26 -18.85 -14.64
CA ILE A 89 -16.91 -19.53 -13.39
C ILE A 89 -18.09 -19.30 -12.45
N GLU A 90 -18.80 -20.34 -12.12
CA GLU A 90 -19.93 -20.29 -11.20
C GLU A 90 -19.43 -20.12 -9.76
N CYS A 91 -20.10 -19.25 -9.01
CA CYS A 91 -19.81 -19.01 -7.59
C CYS A 91 -21.00 -18.37 -6.88
N GLU A 92 -21.09 -18.57 -5.58
CA GLU A 92 -22.12 -17.98 -4.72
C GLU A 92 -21.72 -16.61 -4.20
N TYR A 93 -20.42 -16.33 -4.07
CA TYR A 93 -19.85 -15.10 -3.52
C TYR A 93 -18.72 -14.60 -4.40
N VAL A 94 -18.60 -13.29 -4.52
CA VAL A 94 -17.49 -12.60 -5.16
C VAL A 94 -16.90 -11.57 -4.19
N VAL A 95 -15.62 -11.63 -3.97
CA VAL A 95 -14.88 -10.63 -3.18
C VAL A 95 -14.15 -9.69 -4.14
N LEU A 96 -14.44 -8.41 -4.06
CA LEU A 96 -13.74 -7.37 -4.80
C LEU A 96 -12.47 -6.96 -4.05
N ALA A 97 -11.32 -7.46 -4.49
CA ALA A 97 -10.00 -7.08 -4.00
C ALA A 97 -9.18 -6.46 -5.15
N THR A 98 -9.83 -5.61 -5.96
CA THR A 98 -9.33 -5.11 -7.24
C THR A 98 -8.61 -3.75 -7.13
N GLY A 99 -8.23 -3.32 -5.91
CA GLY A 99 -7.44 -2.11 -5.70
C GLY A 99 -8.08 -0.89 -6.37
N MET A 100 -7.29 -0.15 -7.16
CA MET A 100 -7.74 1.08 -7.83
C MET A 100 -8.86 0.87 -8.87
N TRP A 101 -9.07 -0.37 -9.35
CA TRP A 101 -10.15 -0.72 -10.26
C TRP A 101 -11.49 -0.98 -9.56
N SER A 102 -11.51 -1.07 -8.21
CA SER A 102 -12.71 -1.48 -7.46
C SER A 102 -13.92 -0.58 -7.72
N ARG A 103 -13.71 0.74 -7.84
CA ARG A 103 -14.80 1.68 -8.11
C ARG A 103 -15.50 1.35 -9.42
N GLN A 104 -14.77 1.22 -10.50
CA GLN A 104 -15.36 0.97 -11.83
C GLN A 104 -16.00 -0.43 -11.94
N VAL A 105 -15.45 -1.42 -11.25
CA VAL A 105 -16.09 -2.75 -11.17
C VAL A 105 -17.40 -2.68 -10.39
N GLY A 106 -17.44 -1.89 -9.31
CA GLY A 106 -18.67 -1.63 -8.55
C GLY A 106 -19.72 -0.91 -9.38
N GLU A 107 -19.34 0.17 -10.09
CA GLU A 107 -20.21 0.93 -10.98
C GLU A 107 -20.88 0.04 -12.04
N ASP A 108 -20.12 -0.88 -12.65
CA ASP A 108 -20.62 -1.83 -13.64
C ASP A 108 -21.67 -2.81 -13.05
N MET A 109 -21.79 -2.89 -11.72
CA MET A 109 -22.76 -3.68 -10.98
C MET A 109 -23.85 -2.84 -10.30
N GLY A 110 -23.84 -1.54 -10.43
CA GLY A 110 -24.75 -0.63 -9.72
C GLY A 110 -24.42 -0.45 -8.24
N VAL A 111 -23.18 -0.73 -7.82
CA VAL A 111 -22.69 -0.55 -6.45
C VAL A 111 -21.72 0.61 -6.40
N SER A 112 -21.99 1.59 -5.55
CA SER A 112 -21.08 2.73 -5.33
C SER A 112 -19.97 2.33 -4.35
N ILE A 113 -18.71 2.36 -4.82
CA ILE A 113 -17.52 2.16 -3.99
C ILE A 113 -16.78 3.49 -3.91
N PRO A 114 -16.69 4.12 -2.74
CA PRO A 114 -16.11 5.46 -2.57
C PRO A 114 -14.56 5.39 -2.55
N LEU A 115 -13.97 4.95 -3.66
CA LEU A 115 -12.54 4.82 -3.86
C LEU A 115 -12.13 5.56 -5.12
N TYR A 116 -11.11 6.39 -5.02
CA TYR A 116 -10.54 7.10 -6.16
C TYR A 116 -9.00 7.03 -6.11
N PRO A 117 -8.32 6.59 -7.18
CA PRO A 117 -6.86 6.59 -7.23
C PRO A 117 -6.34 8.02 -7.30
N ALA A 118 -5.28 8.28 -6.55
CA ALA A 118 -4.56 9.55 -6.57
C ALA A 118 -3.07 9.32 -6.84
N GLU A 119 -2.43 10.32 -7.42
CA GLU A 119 -1.00 10.28 -7.71
C GLU A 119 -0.21 10.63 -6.44
N HIS A 120 0.79 9.81 -6.12
CA HIS A 120 1.79 10.07 -5.09
C HIS A 120 3.17 9.81 -5.68
N PHE A 121 4.12 10.64 -5.31
CA PHE A 121 5.46 10.59 -5.87
C PHE A 121 6.49 10.24 -4.80
N TYR A 122 7.51 9.51 -5.20
CA TYR A 122 8.71 9.30 -4.42
C TYR A 122 9.93 9.36 -5.35
N VAL A 123 11.08 9.65 -4.76
CA VAL A 123 12.37 9.57 -5.44
C VAL A 123 13.26 8.57 -4.72
N ILE A 124 14.17 7.94 -5.46
CA ILE A 124 15.21 7.09 -4.90
C ILE A 124 16.54 7.78 -5.18
N THR A 125 17.32 7.99 -4.14
CA THR A 125 18.64 8.62 -4.28
C THR A 125 19.64 7.71 -4.99
N GLU A 126 20.75 8.27 -5.44
CA GLU A 126 21.93 7.49 -5.71
C GLU A 126 22.44 6.80 -4.42
N PRO A 127 23.29 5.76 -4.52
CA PRO A 127 23.84 5.12 -3.34
C PRO A 127 24.57 6.12 -2.44
N MET A 128 24.23 6.12 -1.16
CA MET A 128 24.80 7.02 -0.16
C MET A 128 25.85 6.26 0.67
N LYS A 129 27.12 6.67 0.56
CA LYS A 129 28.26 5.98 1.19
C LYS A 129 28.14 5.81 2.70
N ASP A 130 27.58 6.82 3.38
CA ASP A 130 27.50 6.88 4.84
C ASP A 130 26.10 6.58 5.37
N LEU A 131 25.21 6.06 4.53
CA LEU A 131 23.87 5.66 4.96
C LEU A 131 23.96 4.34 5.75
N PRO A 132 23.60 4.34 7.04
CA PRO A 132 23.59 3.09 7.81
C PRO A 132 22.56 2.13 7.26
N LYS A 133 22.90 0.85 7.24
CA LYS A 133 21.97 -0.21 6.89
C LYS A 133 20.99 -0.46 8.04
N ASN A 134 19.78 -0.88 7.69
CA ASN A 134 18.74 -1.26 8.66
C ASN A 134 18.28 -0.11 9.59
N ILE A 135 18.40 1.14 9.16
CA ILE A 135 17.74 2.24 9.86
C ILE A 135 16.21 2.08 9.76
N PRO A 136 15.46 2.48 10.79
CA PRO A 136 14.01 2.40 10.74
C PRO A 136 13.43 3.30 9.63
N VAL A 137 12.22 2.98 9.18
CA VAL A 137 11.46 3.93 8.36
C VAL A 137 11.18 5.16 9.22
N LEU A 138 11.51 6.33 8.68
CA LEU A 138 11.20 7.60 9.32
C LEU A 138 9.96 8.20 8.67
N ARG A 139 9.09 8.77 9.48
CA ARG A 139 7.96 9.56 9.01
C ARG A 139 7.95 10.90 9.72
N ASP A 140 7.94 11.97 8.95
CA ASP A 140 7.74 13.33 9.41
C ASP A 140 6.32 13.76 9.03
N PHE A 141 5.51 14.05 10.05
CA PHE A 141 4.11 14.45 9.85
C PHE A 141 3.97 15.93 9.56
N ASP A 142 4.90 16.76 10.01
CA ASP A 142 4.87 18.21 9.80
C ASP A 142 5.24 18.53 8.34
N ASP A 143 6.28 17.90 7.83
CA ASP A 143 6.72 18.02 6.43
C ASP A 143 6.03 17.03 5.49
N SER A 144 5.14 16.17 6.02
CA SER A 144 4.39 15.17 5.25
C SER A 144 5.29 14.25 4.40
N LEU A 145 6.47 13.89 4.91
CA LEU A 145 7.42 13.03 4.21
C LEU A 145 7.67 11.71 4.93
N TYR A 146 8.17 10.73 4.19
CA TYR A 146 8.72 9.51 4.75
C TYR A 146 10.02 9.12 4.05
N LEU A 147 10.90 8.48 4.82
CA LEU A 147 12.21 8.02 4.38
C LEU A 147 12.33 6.52 4.67
N LYS A 148 12.83 5.78 3.68
CA LYS A 148 13.09 4.35 3.80
C LYS A 148 14.46 4.02 3.22
N GLU A 149 15.31 3.33 3.98
CA GLU A 149 16.55 2.76 3.44
C GLU A 149 16.20 1.55 2.55
N ASP A 150 16.83 1.48 1.38
CA ASP A 150 16.68 0.37 0.45
C ASP A 150 18.00 0.16 -0.33
N ALA A 151 18.71 -0.90 0.01
CA ALA A 151 19.95 -1.31 -0.64
C ALA A 151 21.03 -0.20 -0.73
N GLY A 152 21.21 0.56 0.35
CA GLY A 152 22.21 1.65 0.43
C GLY A 152 21.76 2.96 -0.23
N LYS A 153 20.50 3.05 -0.60
CA LYS A 153 19.84 4.23 -1.14
C LYS A 153 18.75 4.70 -0.18
N LEU A 154 18.32 5.92 -0.33
CA LEU A 154 17.20 6.45 0.43
C LEU A 154 16.00 6.68 -0.50
N LEU A 155 14.90 5.99 -0.23
CA LEU A 155 13.62 6.30 -0.83
C LEU A 155 13.00 7.44 -0.03
N VAL A 156 12.69 8.53 -0.71
CA VAL A 156 12.07 9.73 -0.14
C VAL A 156 10.71 9.90 -0.79
N GLY A 157 9.64 9.73 -0.03
CA GLY A 157 8.28 9.93 -0.50
C GLY A 157 7.59 11.07 0.25
N ILE A 158 6.65 11.71 -0.42
CA ILE A 158 5.90 12.85 0.11
C ILE A 158 4.41 12.51 0.08
N PHE A 159 3.70 12.86 1.13
CA PHE A 159 2.23 12.82 1.17
C PHE A 159 1.71 14.24 0.89
N GLU A 160 1.47 14.53 -0.36
CA GLU A 160 0.98 15.84 -0.77
C GLU A 160 -0.37 16.14 -0.09
N GLY A 161 -0.53 17.31 0.49
CA GLY A 161 -1.77 17.73 1.13
C GLY A 161 -2.97 17.82 0.16
N LYS A 162 -2.69 17.91 -1.15
CA LYS A 162 -3.65 17.86 -2.24
C LYS A 162 -3.11 16.96 -3.34
N SER A 163 -3.34 15.67 -3.20
CA SER A 163 -2.98 14.70 -4.25
C SER A 163 -3.82 14.92 -5.51
N ILE A 164 -3.18 14.75 -6.67
CA ILE A 164 -3.85 14.88 -7.96
C ILE A 164 -4.67 13.59 -8.21
N PRO A 165 -5.99 13.69 -8.48
CA PRO A 165 -6.76 12.53 -8.86
C PRO A 165 -6.24 11.93 -10.16
N ALA A 166 -5.81 10.68 -10.12
CA ALA A 166 -5.35 9.97 -11.31
C ALA A 166 -6.52 9.70 -12.27
N PHE A 167 -6.24 9.69 -13.57
CA PHE A 167 -7.24 9.41 -14.62
C PHE A 167 -8.47 10.34 -14.62
N SER A 168 -8.32 11.59 -14.16
CA SER A 168 -9.43 12.57 -14.07
C SER A 168 -10.13 12.85 -15.40
N LYS A 169 -9.42 12.72 -16.53
CA LYS A 169 -9.98 12.94 -17.89
C LYS A 169 -10.92 11.81 -18.33
N THR A 170 -10.59 10.57 -18.02
CA THR A 170 -11.35 9.39 -18.45
C THR A 170 -12.29 8.89 -17.35
N ASN A 171 -12.06 9.29 -16.12
CA ASN A 171 -12.73 8.82 -14.91
C ASN A 171 -12.67 7.29 -14.72
N ARG A 172 -11.80 6.60 -15.46
CA ARG A 172 -11.59 5.14 -15.39
C ARG A 172 -10.11 4.81 -15.46
N VAL A 173 -9.68 3.87 -14.66
CA VAL A 173 -8.33 3.29 -14.73
C VAL A 173 -8.25 2.39 -15.96
N PRO A 174 -7.25 2.54 -16.85
CA PRO A 174 -7.05 1.63 -17.97
C PRO A 174 -6.86 0.17 -17.50
N ASN A 175 -7.36 -0.78 -18.27
CA ASN A 175 -7.25 -2.21 -17.90
C ASN A 175 -5.80 -2.74 -18.01
N ASP A 176 -5.00 -2.10 -18.83
CA ASP A 176 -3.60 -2.41 -19.11
C ASP A 176 -2.62 -1.49 -18.37
N PHE A 177 -3.13 -0.72 -17.40
CA PHE A 177 -2.27 0.17 -16.61
C PHE A 177 -1.24 -0.64 -15.82
N SER A 178 0.02 -0.26 -15.99
CA SER A 178 1.16 -0.75 -15.21
C SER A 178 1.99 0.45 -14.72
N PHE A 179 2.64 0.27 -13.58
CA PHE A 179 3.58 1.26 -13.03
C PHE A 179 4.93 1.18 -13.75
#